data_742f75737b49e28be13abc25b7045cd1
#
_entry.id   742f75737b49e28be13abc25b7045cd1
#
_cell.length_a   1.000
_cell.length_b   1.000
_cell.length_c   1.000
_cell.angle_alpha   90.00
_cell.angle_beta   90.00
_cell.angle_gamma   90.00
#
_symmetry.space_group_name_H-M   'P 1'
#
loop_
_entity.id
_entity.type
_entity.pdbx_description
1 polymer ?
#
loop_
_entity_poly.entity_id
_entity_poly.type
_entity_poly.pdbx_seq_one_letter_code
_entity_poly.pdbx_strand_id
1 'polypeptide(L)'
;MDYGIQYREVALGEDMDVDLDAIVNAIQPETKVVAMQRSTGYDWRPAIPLESLRIVTETVHRLRPDIIVMVDNCYGEFVDVQEPTDFGVDVMAGSLIKNPGGGLALSGGYIVGRSDLIERISYRLTCPGIGAECGLTFGQNRSVLQGMFLAPKVVNAAVKGAMLCGAAYDGLGFEVMPPAYSKRSDIVQAIQFK
;
A
#
# COMPACT_ATOMS: atom_id res chain seq x y z
N MET A 1 -4.37 10.21 -21.26
CA MET A 1 -4.84 10.27 -19.86
C MET A 1 -5.77 11.45 -19.71
N ASP A 2 -6.84 11.26 -19.02
CA ASP A 2 -7.77 12.33 -18.69
C ASP A 2 -7.04 13.39 -17.84
N TYR A 3 -7.40 14.64 -18.00
CA TYR A 3 -6.78 15.80 -17.33
C TYR A 3 -5.34 16.15 -17.74
N GLY A 4 -4.77 15.57 -18.78
CA GLY A 4 -3.43 15.91 -19.27
C GLY A 4 -2.27 15.47 -18.34
N ILE A 5 -2.53 14.59 -17.38
CA ILE A 5 -1.50 14.06 -16.47
C ILE A 5 -0.61 13.08 -17.26
N GLN A 6 0.69 13.28 -17.19
CA GLN A 6 1.67 12.36 -17.71
C GLN A 6 2.02 11.31 -16.65
N TYR A 7 2.17 10.07 -17.07
CA TYR A 7 2.57 8.95 -16.24
C TYR A 7 3.90 8.39 -16.73
N ARG A 8 4.78 8.07 -15.79
CA ARG A 8 6.04 7.40 -16.04
C ARG A 8 6.20 6.27 -15.04
N GLU A 9 6.55 5.11 -15.51
CA GLU A 9 6.81 3.93 -14.70
C GLU A 9 8.32 3.73 -14.56
N VAL A 10 8.75 3.31 -13.37
CA VAL A 10 10.11 2.87 -13.08
C VAL A 10 10.02 1.41 -12.65
N ALA A 11 10.70 0.54 -13.37
CA ALA A 11 10.76 -0.88 -13.03
C ALA A 11 11.52 -1.09 -11.72
N LEU A 12 11.24 -2.21 -11.05
CA LEU A 12 12.03 -2.66 -9.90
C LEU A 12 13.44 -3.10 -10.38
N GLY A 13 14.39 -3.07 -9.46
CA GLY A 13 15.74 -3.57 -9.69
C GLY A 13 15.77 -5.10 -9.90
N GLU A 14 16.95 -5.61 -10.25
CA GLU A 14 17.15 -7.06 -10.44
C GLU A 14 16.91 -7.88 -9.17
N ASP A 15 17.04 -7.25 -7.99
CA ASP A 15 16.72 -7.81 -6.67
C ASP A 15 15.22 -7.79 -6.34
N MET A 16 14.38 -7.34 -7.28
CA MET A 16 12.93 -7.15 -7.12
C MET A 16 12.53 -6.12 -6.06
N ASP A 17 13.44 -5.25 -5.66
CA ASP A 17 13.16 -4.08 -4.80
C ASP A 17 13.24 -2.78 -5.62
N VAL A 18 12.99 -1.65 -4.99
CA VAL A 18 12.99 -0.34 -5.63
C VAL A 18 14.39 0.02 -6.17
N ASP A 19 14.46 0.43 -7.42
CA ASP A 19 15.66 1.02 -8.00
C ASP A 19 15.68 2.52 -7.70
N LEU A 20 16.37 2.89 -6.62
CA LEU A 20 16.42 4.27 -6.14
C LEU A 20 17.04 5.22 -7.17
N ASP A 21 18.11 4.80 -7.86
CA ASP A 21 18.79 5.63 -8.86
C ASP A 21 17.90 5.84 -10.08
N ALA A 22 17.21 4.81 -10.54
CA ALA A 22 16.24 4.93 -11.62
C ALA A 22 15.07 5.85 -11.24
N ILE A 23 14.56 5.78 -10.00
CA ILE A 23 13.51 6.68 -9.51
C ILE A 23 14.01 8.13 -9.53
N VAL A 24 15.19 8.40 -8.98
CA VAL A 24 15.77 9.74 -8.95
C VAL A 24 15.95 10.30 -10.36
N ASN A 25 16.48 9.50 -11.29
CA ASN A 25 16.68 9.88 -12.68
C ASN A 25 15.38 10.10 -13.46
N ALA A 26 14.28 9.45 -13.02
CA ALA A 26 12.96 9.62 -13.63
C ALA A 26 12.24 10.91 -13.21
N ILE A 27 12.67 11.56 -12.12
CA ILE A 27 12.08 12.81 -11.65
C ILE A 27 12.37 13.93 -12.66
N GLN A 28 11.31 14.59 -13.11
CA GLN A 28 11.37 15.76 -14.02
C GLN A 28 10.93 17.03 -13.27
N PRO A 29 11.20 18.24 -13.81
CA PRO A 29 10.72 19.49 -13.22
C PRO A 29 9.20 19.50 -12.97
N GLU A 30 8.44 18.85 -13.83
CA GLU A 30 6.97 18.78 -13.79
C GLU A 30 6.44 17.68 -12.84
N THR A 31 7.30 16.80 -12.33
CA THR A 31 6.87 15.72 -11.43
C THR A 31 6.24 16.29 -10.17
N LYS A 32 5.02 15.87 -9.86
CA LYS A 32 4.25 16.30 -8.69
C LYS A 32 4.00 15.20 -7.69
N VAL A 33 3.98 13.95 -8.15
CA VAL A 33 3.71 12.79 -7.30
C VAL A 33 4.66 11.67 -7.65
N VAL A 34 5.22 11.04 -6.63
CA VAL A 34 5.84 9.71 -6.72
C VAL A 34 4.91 8.74 -6.02
N ALA A 35 4.40 7.76 -6.76
CA ALA A 35 3.47 6.77 -6.24
C ALA A 35 4.11 5.39 -6.18
N MET A 36 3.95 4.69 -5.06
CA MET A 36 4.46 3.33 -4.84
C MET A 36 3.32 2.40 -4.44
N GLN A 37 3.29 1.20 -5.01
CA GLN A 37 2.39 0.13 -4.59
C GLN A 37 3.17 -0.85 -3.72
N ARG A 38 2.85 -0.92 -2.42
CA ARG A 38 3.58 -1.76 -1.45
C ARG A 38 3.41 -3.24 -1.74
N SER A 39 2.19 -3.72 -1.86
CA SER A 39 1.91 -5.13 -2.09
C SER A 39 2.33 -5.60 -3.48
N THR A 40 2.60 -6.89 -3.60
CA THR A 40 2.89 -7.55 -4.88
C THR A 40 1.75 -7.40 -5.90
N GLY A 41 0.52 -7.23 -5.46
CA GLY A 41 -0.65 -7.24 -6.36
C GLY A 41 -0.81 -8.61 -7.04
N TYR A 42 -0.80 -8.63 -8.36
CA TYR A 42 -0.90 -9.84 -9.18
C TYR A 42 0.43 -10.21 -9.87
N ASP A 43 1.50 -9.55 -9.50
CA ASP A 43 2.81 -9.77 -10.09
C ASP A 43 3.59 -10.87 -9.35
N TRP A 44 4.56 -11.48 -10.02
CA TRP A 44 5.45 -12.48 -9.43
C TRP A 44 6.68 -11.81 -8.81
N ARG A 45 6.46 -11.10 -7.72
CA ARG A 45 7.47 -10.38 -6.96
C ARG A 45 7.15 -10.36 -5.47
N PRO A 46 8.11 -10.09 -4.57
CA PRO A 46 7.80 -9.80 -3.17
C PRO A 46 7.10 -8.43 -3.04
N ALA A 47 6.45 -8.21 -1.89
CA ALA A 47 6.00 -6.89 -1.51
C ALA A 47 7.20 -5.98 -1.20
N ILE A 48 7.09 -4.69 -1.51
CA ILE A 48 8.12 -3.69 -1.20
C ILE A 48 8.26 -3.54 0.32
N PRO A 49 9.48 -3.70 0.88
CA PRO A 49 9.72 -3.51 2.30
C PRO A 49 9.45 -2.07 2.77
N LEU A 50 9.03 -1.90 4.03
CA LEU A 50 8.88 -0.55 4.60
C LEU A 50 10.16 0.27 4.55
N GLU A 51 11.31 -0.37 4.72
CA GLU A 51 12.62 0.30 4.64
C GLU A 51 12.86 0.92 3.27
N SER A 52 12.53 0.19 2.21
CA SER A 52 12.66 0.67 0.83
C SER A 52 11.72 1.85 0.56
N LEU A 53 10.47 1.77 1.04
CA LEU A 53 9.54 2.90 0.96
C LEU A 53 10.07 4.13 1.71
N ARG A 54 10.69 3.93 2.88
CA ARG A 54 11.31 5.01 3.66
C ARG A 54 12.46 5.66 2.91
N ILE A 55 13.39 4.86 2.40
CA ILE A 55 14.57 5.36 1.66
C ILE A 55 14.13 6.19 0.45
N VAL A 56 13.14 5.73 -0.31
CA VAL A 56 12.57 6.49 -1.44
C VAL A 56 11.97 7.80 -0.95
N THR A 57 11.13 7.76 0.08
CA THR A 57 10.46 8.93 0.63
C THR A 57 11.45 10.00 1.08
N GLU A 58 12.42 9.62 1.90
CA GLU A 58 13.46 10.53 2.40
C GLU A 58 14.31 11.10 1.27
N THR A 59 14.62 10.29 0.25
CA THR A 59 15.42 10.73 -0.89
C THR A 59 14.65 11.69 -1.77
N VAL A 60 13.38 11.39 -2.09
CA VAL A 60 12.54 12.29 -2.88
C VAL A 60 12.38 13.64 -2.17
N HIS A 61 12.05 13.64 -0.88
CA HIS A 61 11.85 14.88 -0.13
C HIS A 61 13.14 15.69 0.04
N ARG A 62 14.30 15.04 0.16
CA ARG A 62 15.59 15.73 0.20
C ARG A 62 15.92 16.42 -1.12
N LEU A 63 15.59 15.81 -2.25
CA LEU A 63 15.84 16.36 -3.58
C LEU A 63 14.78 17.37 -4.02
N ARG A 64 13.54 17.08 -3.75
CA ARG A 64 12.37 17.83 -4.20
C ARG A 64 11.26 17.78 -3.12
N PRO A 65 11.33 18.68 -2.12
CA PRO A 65 10.37 18.71 -1.01
C PRO A 65 8.94 19.09 -1.42
N ASP A 66 8.76 19.55 -2.66
CA ASP A 66 7.46 19.89 -3.26
C ASP A 66 6.76 18.68 -3.89
N ILE A 67 7.44 17.55 -4.06
CA ILE A 67 6.86 16.31 -4.58
C ILE A 67 6.10 15.59 -3.47
N ILE A 68 4.89 15.19 -3.79
CA ILE A 68 4.06 14.36 -2.90
C ILE A 68 4.45 12.90 -3.07
N VAL A 69 4.78 12.23 -1.97
CA VAL A 69 5.00 10.79 -1.96
C VAL A 69 3.71 10.10 -1.52
N MET A 70 3.18 9.23 -2.37
CA MET A 70 1.96 8.47 -2.15
C MET A 70 2.25 6.98 -2.10
N VAL A 71 1.62 6.25 -1.18
CA VAL A 71 1.69 4.79 -1.08
C VAL A 71 0.30 4.17 -1.16
N ASP A 72 0.12 3.23 -2.11
CA ASP A 72 -0.95 2.24 -2.01
C ASP A 72 -0.50 1.17 -1.01
N ASN A 73 -1.10 1.20 0.18
CA ASN A 73 -0.73 0.35 1.31
C ASN A 73 -1.60 -0.92 1.43
N CYS A 74 -2.43 -1.19 0.44
CA CYS A 74 -3.28 -2.39 0.43
C CYS A 74 -2.47 -3.64 0.78
N TYR A 75 -3.01 -4.48 1.67
CA TYR A 75 -2.41 -5.72 2.20
C TYR A 75 -1.19 -5.55 3.09
N GLY A 76 -0.65 -4.32 3.22
CA GLY A 76 0.50 -4.03 4.09
C GLY A 76 0.11 -3.59 5.49
N GLU A 77 -1.12 -3.11 5.68
CA GLU A 77 -1.59 -2.56 6.95
C GLU A 77 -1.49 -3.60 8.07
N PHE A 78 -0.99 -3.19 9.23
CA PHE A 78 -0.82 -4.02 10.44
C PHE A 78 0.16 -5.21 10.29
N VAL A 79 0.91 -5.29 9.19
CA VAL A 79 1.94 -6.32 9.00
C VAL A 79 3.20 -5.96 9.78
N ASP A 80 3.54 -4.69 9.83
CA ASP A 80 4.65 -4.13 10.61
C ASP A 80 4.13 -3.28 11.78
N VAL A 81 5.06 -2.84 12.64
CA VAL A 81 4.78 -1.96 13.79
C VAL A 81 4.57 -0.51 13.35
N GLN A 82 5.15 -0.13 12.23
CA GLN A 82 5.03 1.19 11.62
C GLN A 82 4.24 1.12 10.32
N GLU A 83 3.63 2.24 9.97
CA GLU A 83 2.98 2.44 8.69
C GLU A 83 3.75 3.49 7.85
N PRO A 84 3.54 3.55 6.53
CA PRO A 84 4.28 4.48 5.67
C PRO A 84 4.24 5.94 6.11
N THR A 85 3.15 6.39 6.71
CA THR A 85 3.02 7.76 7.24
C THR A 85 3.92 8.06 8.43
N ASP A 86 4.40 7.04 9.16
CA ASP A 86 5.27 7.23 10.33
C ASP A 86 6.67 7.71 9.95
N PHE A 87 7.08 7.55 8.70
CA PHE A 87 8.38 8.02 8.19
C PHE A 87 8.27 9.05 7.06
N GLY A 88 7.14 9.74 6.98
CA GLY A 88 7.00 10.93 6.15
C GLY A 88 6.38 10.73 4.77
N VAL A 89 5.78 9.57 4.47
CA VAL A 89 4.91 9.45 3.30
C VAL A 89 3.76 10.45 3.45
N ASP A 90 3.55 11.28 2.44
CA ASP A 90 2.60 12.39 2.50
C ASP A 90 1.14 11.93 2.51
N VAL A 91 0.85 10.87 1.77
CA VAL A 91 -0.48 10.29 1.71
C VAL A 91 -0.40 8.80 1.42
N MET A 92 -1.18 8.01 2.14
CA MET A 92 -1.38 6.61 1.82
C MET A 92 -2.86 6.30 1.68
N ALA A 93 -3.16 5.32 0.86
CA ALA A 93 -4.51 4.84 0.62
C ALA A 93 -4.57 3.32 0.71
N GLY A 94 -5.74 2.82 0.99
CA GLY A 94 -5.98 1.38 1.01
C GLY A 94 -7.47 1.04 1.03
N SER A 95 -7.75 -0.23 1.13
CA SER A 95 -9.11 -0.76 1.07
C SER A 95 -9.57 -1.29 2.42
N LEU A 96 -10.77 -0.86 2.84
CA LEU A 96 -11.40 -1.38 4.06
C LEU A 96 -11.89 -2.84 3.93
N ILE A 97 -12.03 -3.36 2.71
CA ILE A 97 -12.38 -4.79 2.52
C ILE A 97 -11.18 -5.74 2.72
N LYS A 98 -9.99 -5.19 2.92
CA LYS A 98 -8.73 -5.91 3.14
C LYS A 98 -8.34 -5.84 4.61
N ASN A 99 -7.05 -5.72 4.90
CA ASN A 99 -6.50 -5.75 6.25
C ASN A 99 -7.25 -4.86 7.27
N PRO A 100 -7.50 -3.57 7.00
CA PRO A 100 -8.11 -2.70 8.00
C PRO A 100 -9.54 -3.08 8.37
N GLY A 101 -10.25 -3.74 7.48
CA GLY A 101 -11.62 -4.17 7.74
C GLY A 101 -11.74 -5.42 8.61
N GLY A 102 -10.64 -6.11 8.93
CA GLY A 102 -10.62 -7.26 9.84
C GLY A 102 -11.61 -8.37 9.47
N GLY A 103 -11.96 -8.50 8.18
CA GLY A 103 -12.97 -9.43 7.68
C GLY A 103 -14.42 -9.03 7.92
N LEU A 104 -14.70 -7.85 8.47
CA LEU A 104 -16.06 -7.38 8.80
C LEU A 104 -16.56 -6.24 7.90
N ALA A 105 -15.68 -5.40 7.38
CA ALA A 105 -16.09 -4.33 6.47
C ALA A 105 -16.45 -4.89 5.09
N LEU A 106 -17.64 -4.52 4.60
CA LEU A 106 -18.16 -5.04 3.33
C LEU A 106 -17.69 -4.25 2.11
N SER A 107 -17.34 -2.98 2.31
CA SER A 107 -16.89 -2.08 1.25
C SER A 107 -16.13 -0.89 1.83
N GLY A 108 -15.61 -0.06 0.96
CA GLY A 108 -14.99 1.20 1.32
C GLY A 108 -13.47 1.20 1.16
N GLY A 109 -12.91 2.39 1.26
CA GLY A 109 -11.49 2.65 1.28
C GLY A 109 -11.17 3.68 2.34
N TYR A 110 -9.89 3.87 2.56
CA TYR A 110 -9.39 4.95 3.42
C TYR A 110 -8.28 5.71 2.71
N ILE A 111 -8.13 6.96 3.09
CA ILE A 111 -6.99 7.78 2.72
C ILE A 111 -6.55 8.49 4.00
N VAL A 112 -5.26 8.43 4.32
CA VAL A 112 -4.66 9.09 5.48
C VAL A 112 -3.35 9.76 5.09
N GLY A 113 -2.97 10.80 5.77
CA GLY A 113 -1.75 11.56 5.49
C GLY A 113 -1.85 13.01 5.94
N ARG A 114 -1.11 13.87 5.26
CA ARG A 114 -1.07 15.31 5.53
C ARG A 114 -2.45 15.94 5.42
N SER A 115 -2.81 16.75 6.40
CA SER A 115 -4.14 17.36 6.51
C SER A 115 -4.53 18.22 5.30
N ASP A 116 -3.57 18.97 4.74
CA ASP A 116 -3.78 19.81 3.55
C ASP A 116 -4.13 18.97 2.30
N LEU A 117 -3.54 17.78 2.17
CA LEU A 117 -3.84 16.85 1.08
C LEU A 117 -5.18 16.17 1.30
N ILE A 118 -5.46 15.72 2.53
CA ILE A 118 -6.73 15.06 2.87
C ILE A 118 -7.91 16.02 2.64
N GLU A 119 -7.80 17.28 3.04
CA GLU A 119 -8.80 18.30 2.78
C GLU A 119 -9.09 18.43 1.27
N ARG A 120 -8.05 18.60 0.46
CA ARG A 120 -8.17 18.72 -1.01
C ARG A 120 -8.78 17.48 -1.67
N ILE A 121 -8.39 16.28 -1.23
CA ILE A 121 -8.90 15.02 -1.73
C ILE A 121 -10.39 14.87 -1.38
N SER A 122 -10.81 15.30 -0.19
CA SER A 122 -12.20 15.20 0.26
C SER A 122 -13.19 15.89 -0.67
N TYR A 123 -12.77 16.99 -1.32
CA TYR A 123 -13.60 17.71 -2.30
C TYR A 123 -13.88 16.92 -3.59
N ARG A 124 -13.16 15.82 -3.81
CA ARG A 124 -13.37 14.94 -4.99
C ARG A 124 -13.92 13.56 -4.63
N LEU A 125 -13.88 13.22 -3.34
CA LEU A 125 -14.19 11.85 -2.89
C LEU A 125 -15.70 11.56 -2.87
N THR A 126 -16.50 12.54 -2.46
CA THR A 126 -17.95 12.41 -2.32
C THR A 126 -18.65 13.32 -3.33
N CYS A 127 -19.25 14.39 -2.86
CA CYS A 127 -19.92 15.38 -3.70
C CYS A 127 -18.97 16.55 -3.96
N PRO A 128 -18.73 16.96 -5.22
CA PRO A 128 -17.82 18.05 -5.53
C PRO A 128 -18.17 19.33 -4.75
N GLY A 129 -17.17 19.89 -4.06
CA GLY A 129 -17.30 21.14 -3.33
C GLY A 129 -17.86 21.03 -1.91
N ILE A 130 -18.36 19.88 -1.45
CA ILE A 130 -18.88 19.69 -0.09
C ILE A 130 -17.79 19.14 0.85
N GLY A 131 -16.78 18.48 0.31
CA GLY A 131 -15.68 17.93 1.11
C GLY A 131 -16.14 16.79 2.03
N ALA A 132 -15.67 16.81 3.27
CA ALA A 132 -15.92 15.77 4.25
C ALA A 132 -17.26 15.92 5.00
N GLU A 133 -18.07 16.94 4.71
CA GLU A 133 -19.33 17.20 5.42
C GLU A 133 -20.43 16.18 5.09
N CYS A 134 -20.33 15.48 3.97
CA CYS A 134 -21.24 14.41 3.63
C CYS A 134 -20.53 13.17 3.11
N GLY A 135 -21.18 12.04 3.29
CA GLY A 135 -20.70 10.75 2.81
C GLY A 135 -21.65 9.66 3.25
N LEU A 136 -21.95 8.73 2.34
CA LEU A 136 -22.87 7.65 2.62
C LEU A 136 -22.08 6.41 3.04
N THR A 137 -22.27 5.95 4.28
CA THR A 137 -21.62 4.73 4.80
C THR A 137 -22.54 3.51 4.78
N PHE A 138 -23.78 3.65 4.36
CA PHE A 138 -24.79 2.59 4.30
C PHE A 138 -24.92 1.80 5.62
N GLY A 139 -24.72 2.48 6.77
CA GLY A 139 -24.80 1.85 8.09
C GLY A 139 -23.60 0.97 8.48
N GLN A 140 -22.50 1.00 7.71
CA GLN A 140 -21.34 0.14 7.94
C GLN A 140 -20.37 0.63 9.03
N ASN A 141 -20.55 1.80 9.60
CA ASN A 141 -19.61 2.39 10.57
C ASN A 141 -19.22 1.42 11.68
N ARG A 142 -20.20 0.71 12.25
CA ARG A 142 -19.96 -0.26 13.32
C ARG A 142 -19.05 -1.41 12.84
N SER A 143 -19.34 -1.99 11.68
CA SER A 143 -18.55 -3.09 11.12
C SER A 143 -17.14 -2.66 10.77
N VAL A 144 -16.97 -1.45 10.22
CA VAL A 144 -15.65 -0.87 9.91
C VAL A 144 -14.85 -0.65 11.19
N LEU A 145 -15.42 -0.01 12.22
CA LEU A 145 -14.72 0.26 13.48
C LEU A 145 -14.40 -1.02 14.24
N GLN A 146 -15.31 -1.98 14.28
CA GLN A 146 -15.07 -3.28 14.90
C GLN A 146 -14.02 -4.07 14.13
N GLY A 147 -14.07 -4.05 12.80
CA GLY A 147 -13.08 -4.67 11.94
C GLY A 147 -11.69 -4.10 12.17
N MET A 148 -11.56 -2.78 12.21
CA MET A 148 -10.29 -2.11 12.48
C MET A 148 -9.73 -2.47 13.86
N PHE A 149 -10.57 -2.56 14.88
CA PHE A 149 -10.17 -3.02 16.22
C PHE A 149 -9.61 -4.44 16.21
N LEU A 150 -10.19 -5.33 15.40
CA LEU A 150 -9.77 -6.73 15.29
C LEU A 150 -8.62 -6.94 14.29
N ALA A 151 -8.41 -6.01 13.38
CA ALA A 151 -7.50 -6.11 12.25
C ALA A 151 -6.08 -6.58 12.62
N PRO A 152 -5.41 -6.07 13.66
CA PRO A 152 -4.06 -6.52 13.99
C PRO A 152 -3.98 -8.03 14.26
N LYS A 153 -4.98 -8.58 14.93
CA LYS A 153 -5.06 -10.04 15.21
C LYS A 153 -5.36 -10.83 13.96
N VAL A 154 -6.28 -10.35 13.13
CA VAL A 154 -6.67 -10.99 11.87
C VAL A 154 -5.51 -11.01 10.89
N VAL A 155 -4.81 -9.88 10.74
CA VAL A 155 -3.63 -9.77 9.87
C VAL A 155 -2.48 -10.64 10.34
N ASN A 156 -2.21 -10.72 11.65
CA ASN A 156 -1.21 -11.65 12.19
C ASN A 156 -1.55 -13.10 11.83
N ALA A 157 -2.82 -13.50 11.91
CA ALA A 157 -3.25 -14.83 11.51
C ALA A 157 -3.10 -15.05 9.98
N ALA A 158 -3.42 -14.02 9.18
CA ALA A 158 -3.27 -14.06 7.73
C ALA A 158 -1.79 -14.22 7.30
N VAL A 159 -0.87 -13.46 7.91
CA VAL A 159 0.58 -13.60 7.66
C VAL A 159 1.05 -15.01 7.99
N LYS A 160 0.67 -15.55 9.14
CA LYS A 160 1.03 -16.93 9.52
C LYS A 160 0.45 -17.97 8.56
N GLY A 161 -0.80 -17.78 8.13
CA GLY A 161 -1.46 -18.63 7.15
C GLY A 161 -0.75 -18.59 5.80
N ALA A 162 -0.37 -17.41 5.33
CA ALA A 162 0.39 -17.24 4.10
C ALA A 162 1.75 -17.95 4.16
N MET A 163 2.50 -17.78 5.27
CA MET A 163 3.78 -18.46 5.47
C MET A 163 3.62 -19.98 5.51
N LEU A 164 2.60 -20.49 6.22
CA LEU A 164 2.32 -21.92 6.28
C LEU A 164 1.95 -22.47 4.90
N CYS A 165 1.12 -21.77 4.15
CA CYS A 165 0.76 -22.11 2.79
C CYS A 165 1.98 -22.17 1.88
N GLY A 166 2.81 -21.12 1.92
CA GLY A 166 4.09 -21.08 1.19
C GLY A 166 4.98 -22.27 1.51
N ALA A 167 5.20 -22.56 2.80
CA ALA A 167 6.03 -23.68 3.24
C ALA A 167 5.49 -25.05 2.78
N ALA A 168 4.17 -25.23 2.83
CA ALA A 168 3.54 -26.48 2.41
C ALA A 168 3.69 -26.71 0.91
N TYR A 169 3.44 -25.70 0.09
CA TYR A 169 3.56 -25.83 -1.37
C TYR A 169 5.00 -25.90 -1.86
N ASP A 170 5.92 -25.16 -1.23
CA ASP A 170 7.37 -25.29 -1.47
C ASP A 170 7.84 -26.72 -1.18
N GLY A 171 7.43 -27.30 -0.03
CA GLY A 171 7.71 -28.68 0.34
C GLY A 171 7.13 -29.73 -0.61
N LEU A 172 6.08 -29.38 -1.38
CA LEU A 172 5.50 -30.20 -2.44
C LEU A 172 6.17 -29.98 -3.81
N GLY A 173 7.16 -29.09 -3.91
CA GLY A 173 7.92 -28.80 -5.13
C GLY A 173 7.26 -27.82 -6.07
N PHE A 174 6.36 -26.96 -5.58
CA PHE A 174 5.83 -25.82 -6.34
C PHE A 174 6.70 -24.58 -6.10
N GLU A 175 6.78 -23.72 -7.11
CA GLU A 175 7.37 -22.39 -6.93
C GLU A 175 6.43 -21.49 -6.13
N VAL A 176 6.97 -20.75 -5.17
CA VAL A 176 6.22 -19.88 -4.28
C VAL A 176 6.85 -18.48 -4.21
N MET A 177 6.01 -17.44 -4.16
CA MET A 177 6.47 -16.06 -4.06
C MET A 177 5.61 -15.31 -3.01
N PRO A 178 6.21 -14.65 -2.03
CA PRO A 178 7.62 -14.69 -1.67
C PRO A 178 8.02 -16.06 -1.07
N PRO A 179 9.33 -16.35 -0.94
CA PRO A 179 9.79 -17.58 -0.29
C PRO A 179 9.18 -17.75 1.10
N ALA A 180 8.88 -18.98 1.49
CA ALA A 180 8.07 -19.30 2.67
C ALA A 180 8.56 -18.64 3.98
N TYR A 181 9.89 -18.53 4.15
CA TYR A 181 10.51 -18.01 5.37
C TYR A 181 11.05 -16.58 5.22
N SER A 182 10.75 -15.89 4.12
CA SER A 182 11.16 -14.50 3.95
C SER A 182 10.38 -13.56 4.86
N LYS A 183 10.97 -12.41 5.20
CA LYS A 183 10.25 -11.32 5.87
C LYS A 183 9.06 -10.89 5.01
N ARG A 184 7.92 -10.68 5.64
CA ARG A 184 6.69 -10.26 4.99
C ARG A 184 6.49 -8.75 5.08
N SER A 185 6.03 -8.15 4.00
CA SER A 185 5.56 -6.77 3.95
C SER A 185 4.09 -6.66 3.53
N ASP A 186 3.48 -7.80 3.18
CA ASP A 186 2.05 -7.96 2.96
C ASP A 186 1.58 -9.36 3.39
N ILE A 187 0.31 -9.68 3.15
CA ILE A 187 -0.30 -10.98 3.46
C ILE A 187 -0.41 -11.90 2.23
N VAL A 188 0.13 -11.50 1.08
CA VAL A 188 -0.02 -12.25 -0.18
C VAL A 188 0.97 -13.40 -0.25
N GLN A 189 0.51 -14.54 -0.76
CA GLN A 189 1.32 -15.68 -1.13
C GLN A 189 0.91 -16.17 -2.51
N ALA A 190 1.79 -16.04 -3.47
CA ALA A 190 1.60 -16.60 -4.80
C ALA A 190 2.18 -18.03 -4.87
N ILE A 191 1.54 -18.88 -5.67
CA ILE A 191 1.93 -20.26 -5.91
C ILE A 191 1.80 -20.51 -7.41
N GLN A 192 2.86 -20.99 -8.04
CA GLN A 192 2.85 -21.34 -9.45
C GLN A 192 2.50 -22.80 -9.61
N PHE A 193 1.32 -23.07 -10.18
CA PHE A 193 0.92 -24.42 -10.56
C PHE A 193 1.52 -24.77 -11.92
N LYS A 194 1.87 -26.06 -12.07
CA LYS A 194 2.38 -26.63 -13.34
C LYS A 194 1.24 -26.90 -14.30
#